data_bcff431e3b7dac020a3afc42aaa09ac7
#
_entry.id   bcff431e3b7dac020a3afc42aaa09ac7
#
_cell.length_a   1.000
_cell.length_b   1.000
_cell.length_c   1.000
_cell.angle_alpha   90.00
_cell.angle_beta   90.00
_cell.angle_gamma   90.00
#
_symmetry.space_group_name_H-M   'P 1'
#
loop_
_entity.id
_entity.type
_entity.pdbx_description
1 polymer ?
#
loop_
_entity_poly.entity_id
_entity_poly.type
_entity_poly.pdbx_seq_one_letter_code
_entity_poly.pdbx_strand_id
1 'polypeptide(L)'
;MDEDGMKLASYYRRANVSLKVNQKIAKNLDLSLDTRYTNIKKMGDEGVTNGSGSILSSSYRFRPIATEDILGDLSAMNEGMIENYAKQSQWDRYNPVNRINDKYAPNAQQSLRGILSLNWGIVKGLTYHTDLSLSQTWNQNKEWTGAIINNYLDDNTGEVLYAGNANLEKKNSWGLRWTNTLSYDFTLGKIHR
;
A
#
# COMPACT_ATOMS: atom_id res chain seq x y z
N MET A 1 -10.17 -0.82 11.71
CA MET A 1 -9.44 0.44 11.81
C MET A 1 -9.79 1.25 10.59
N ASP A 2 -10.29 2.43 10.78
CA ASP A 2 -10.65 3.40 9.74
C ASP A 2 -10.16 4.76 10.23
N GLU A 3 -9.22 5.35 9.50
CA GLU A 3 -8.57 6.60 9.89
C GLU A 3 -8.51 7.53 8.67
N ASP A 4 -8.97 8.74 8.88
CA ASP A 4 -8.73 9.83 7.95
C ASP A 4 -7.41 10.51 8.31
N GLY A 5 -6.59 10.76 7.30
CA GLY A 5 -5.31 11.41 7.51
C GLY A 5 -5.42 12.92 7.73
N MET A 6 -4.41 13.53 8.32
CA MET A 6 -4.32 14.98 8.51
C MET A 6 -4.26 15.77 7.19
N LYS A 7 -3.92 15.13 6.08
CA LYS A 7 -3.94 15.73 4.75
C LYS A 7 -5.30 15.53 4.11
N LEU A 8 -5.77 16.50 3.36
CA LEU A 8 -6.96 16.34 2.51
C LEU A 8 -6.83 15.12 1.60
N ALA A 9 -7.94 14.42 1.37
CA ALA A 9 -8.02 13.23 0.52
C ALA A 9 -7.09 12.06 0.96
N SER A 10 -6.65 12.00 2.21
CA SER A 10 -5.88 10.89 2.73
C SER A 10 -6.69 10.05 3.70
N TYR A 11 -6.61 8.72 3.55
CA TYR A 11 -7.27 7.77 4.44
C TYR A 11 -6.49 6.45 4.54
N TYR A 12 -6.69 5.75 5.63
CA TYR A 12 -6.21 4.40 5.84
C TYR A 12 -7.31 3.53 6.45
N ARG A 13 -7.70 2.49 5.75
CA ARG A 13 -8.73 1.54 6.18
C ARG A 13 -8.16 0.14 6.19
N ARG A 14 -8.30 -0.55 7.30
CA ARG A 14 -7.81 -1.91 7.47
C ARG A 14 -8.84 -2.81 8.13
N ALA A 15 -9.10 -3.95 7.50
CA ALA A 15 -9.88 -5.04 8.07
C ALA A 15 -9.03 -6.31 8.13
N ASN A 16 -9.03 -6.98 9.29
CA ASN A 16 -8.36 -8.26 9.47
C ASN A 16 -9.38 -9.28 9.97
N VAL A 17 -9.31 -10.47 9.41
CA VAL A 17 -10.02 -11.65 9.92
C VAL A 17 -9.00 -12.75 10.11
N SER A 18 -9.01 -13.40 11.27
CA SER A 18 -8.15 -14.54 11.57
C SER A 18 -8.95 -15.68 12.15
N LEU A 19 -8.62 -16.88 11.72
CA LEU A 19 -9.18 -18.13 12.23
C LEU A 19 -8.02 -19.04 12.64
N LYS A 20 -8.08 -19.51 13.88
CA LYS A 20 -7.16 -20.50 14.39
C LYS A 20 -7.93 -21.68 14.92
N VAL A 21 -7.63 -22.86 14.38
CA VAL A 21 -8.24 -24.13 14.78
C VAL A 21 -7.14 -25.10 15.17
N ASN A 22 -7.23 -25.69 16.36
CA ASN A 22 -6.36 -26.76 16.81
C ASN A 22 -7.24 -27.97 17.07
N GLN A 23 -6.93 -29.08 16.42
CA GLN A 23 -7.70 -30.31 16.51
C GLN A 23 -6.78 -31.46 16.83
N LYS A 24 -7.11 -32.18 17.90
CA LYS A 24 -6.48 -33.44 18.23
C LYS A 24 -7.18 -34.56 17.47
N ILE A 25 -6.54 -35.12 16.46
CA ILE A 25 -7.11 -36.18 15.61
C ILE A 25 -6.96 -37.54 16.29
N ALA A 26 -5.82 -37.77 16.92
CA ALA A 26 -5.52 -38.98 17.67
C ALA A 26 -4.69 -38.66 18.91
N LYS A 27 -4.42 -39.66 19.78
CA LYS A 27 -3.61 -39.46 21.00
C LYS A 27 -2.21 -38.89 20.71
N ASN A 28 -1.68 -39.18 19.54
CA ASN A 28 -0.33 -38.81 19.11
C ASN A 28 -0.34 -37.96 17.81
N LEU A 29 -1.49 -37.42 17.42
CA LEU A 29 -1.62 -36.65 16.15
C LEU A 29 -2.42 -35.39 16.40
N ASP A 30 -1.76 -34.25 16.29
CA ASP A 30 -2.32 -32.92 16.41
C ASP A 30 -2.25 -32.19 15.08
N LEU A 31 -3.37 -31.58 14.68
CA LEU A 31 -3.49 -30.75 13.48
C LEU A 31 -3.84 -29.32 13.92
N SER A 32 -3.16 -28.33 13.34
CA SER A 32 -3.52 -26.93 13.52
C SER A 32 -3.62 -26.20 12.20
N LEU A 33 -4.63 -25.34 12.10
CA LEU A 33 -4.85 -24.43 10.99
C LEU A 33 -4.83 -23.00 11.52
N ASP A 34 -3.95 -22.15 10.99
CA ASP A 34 -3.93 -20.71 11.24
C ASP A 34 -4.12 -19.99 9.92
N THR A 35 -5.21 -19.24 9.80
CA THR A 35 -5.54 -18.50 8.59
C THR A 35 -5.81 -17.05 8.92
N ARG A 36 -5.23 -16.14 8.12
CA ARG A 36 -5.42 -14.70 8.26
C ARG A 36 -5.69 -14.07 6.91
N TYR A 37 -6.77 -13.33 6.85
CA TYR A 37 -7.08 -12.44 5.73
C TYR A 37 -6.95 -10.98 6.19
N THR A 38 -6.29 -10.17 5.37
CA THR A 38 -6.12 -8.74 5.60
C THR A 38 -6.54 -7.99 4.35
N ASN A 39 -7.36 -6.95 4.51
CA ASN A 39 -7.73 -6.02 3.47
C ASN A 39 -7.33 -4.61 3.90
N ILE A 40 -6.51 -3.94 3.10
CA ILE A 40 -6.03 -2.59 3.32
C ILE A 40 -6.43 -1.73 2.12
N LYS A 41 -7.03 -0.58 2.40
CA LYS A 41 -7.25 0.47 1.41
C LYS A 41 -6.66 1.75 1.95
N LYS A 42 -5.82 2.41 1.16
CA LYS A 42 -5.19 3.67 1.55
C LYS A 42 -5.09 4.63 0.38
N MET A 43 -5.06 5.90 0.68
CA MET A 43 -4.79 6.99 -0.27
C MET A 43 -4.05 8.12 0.47
N GLY A 44 -3.26 8.90 -0.26
CA GLY A 44 -2.61 10.10 0.26
C GLY A 44 -1.21 9.91 0.81
N ASP A 45 -0.60 8.74 0.63
CA ASP A 45 0.77 8.44 1.09
C ASP A 45 1.81 8.66 -0.01
N GLU A 46 1.66 9.67 -0.80
CA GLU A 46 2.69 9.97 -1.75
C GLU A 46 3.75 10.89 -1.14
N GLY A 47 4.80 10.23 -0.66
CA GLY A 47 6.08 10.82 -0.42
C GLY A 47 6.08 12.03 0.51
N VAL A 48 5.96 11.79 1.80
CA VAL A 48 6.51 12.71 2.82
C VAL A 48 8.02 12.86 2.60
N THR A 49 8.61 11.98 1.80
CA THR A 49 10.03 11.85 1.59
C THR A 49 10.49 12.52 0.28
N ASN A 50 11.10 13.68 0.43
CA ASN A 50 12.27 14.09 -0.35
C ASN A 50 12.11 14.40 -1.85
N GLY A 51 10.95 14.70 -2.37
CA GLY A 51 10.84 15.21 -3.74
C GLY A 51 10.34 16.65 -3.77
N SER A 52 10.90 17.47 -4.63
CA SER A 52 10.38 18.81 -4.95
C SER A 52 8.91 18.81 -5.37
N GLY A 53 8.35 17.62 -5.59
CA GLY A 53 6.98 17.37 -6.00
C GLY A 53 6.02 16.89 -4.90
N SER A 54 6.45 16.74 -3.64
CA SER A 54 5.53 16.32 -2.58
C SER A 54 4.57 17.45 -2.17
N ILE A 55 3.35 17.09 -1.75
CA ILE A 55 2.37 18.06 -1.25
C ILE A 55 2.94 18.86 -0.07
N LEU A 56 3.66 18.20 0.83
CA LEU A 56 4.31 18.86 1.96
C LEU A 56 5.36 19.86 1.51
N SER A 57 6.22 19.50 0.57
CA SER A 57 7.20 20.41 -0.02
C SER A 57 6.53 21.60 -0.72
N SER A 58 5.43 21.35 -1.43
CA SER A 58 4.63 22.41 -2.06
C SER A 58 4.02 23.35 -1.03
N SER A 59 3.53 22.82 0.09
CA SER A 59 2.93 23.62 1.17
C SER A 59 3.92 24.57 1.83
N TYR A 60 5.18 24.15 2.01
CA TYR A 60 6.24 25.02 2.57
C TYR A 60 6.77 26.07 1.61
N ARG A 61 6.65 25.81 0.31
CA ARG A 61 7.18 26.68 -0.74
C ARG A 61 6.12 27.60 -1.33
N PHE A 62 4.84 27.29 -1.09
CA PHE A 62 3.74 28.10 -1.61
C PHE A 62 3.73 29.44 -0.90
N ARG A 63 3.55 30.52 -1.67
CA ARG A 63 3.51 31.88 -1.13
C ARG A 63 2.32 32.06 -0.18
N PRO A 64 2.52 32.67 1.01
CA PRO A 64 1.42 32.93 1.94
C PRO A 64 0.41 33.96 1.41
N ILE A 65 0.81 34.75 0.42
CA ILE A 65 -0.05 35.74 -0.25
C ILE A 65 -0.26 35.23 -1.67
N ALA A 66 -1.46 34.72 -1.95
CA ALA A 66 -1.87 34.38 -3.29
C ALA A 66 -2.52 35.60 -3.94
N THR A 67 -2.25 35.83 -5.23
CA THR A 67 -3.04 36.76 -6.03
C THR A 67 -4.45 36.19 -6.21
N GLU A 68 -5.45 37.04 -6.42
CA GLU A 68 -6.86 36.63 -6.64
C GLU A 68 -6.99 35.57 -7.74
N ASP A 69 -6.10 35.60 -8.74
CA ASP A 69 -6.02 34.63 -9.83
C ASP A 69 -5.65 33.21 -9.39
N ILE A 70 -5.03 33.05 -8.21
CA ILE A 70 -4.60 31.75 -7.67
C ILE A 70 -5.63 31.18 -6.71
N LEU A 71 -6.44 32.05 -6.07
CA LEU A 71 -7.48 31.68 -5.10
C LEU A 71 -8.85 31.50 -5.71
N GLY A 72 -9.00 31.68 -7.03
CA GLY A 72 -10.24 31.44 -7.73
C GLY A 72 -10.81 30.05 -7.49
N ASP A 73 -12.11 29.92 -7.52
CA ASP A 73 -12.83 28.66 -7.39
C ASP A 73 -12.27 27.66 -8.41
N LEU A 74 -11.65 26.60 -7.92
CA LEU A 74 -11.01 25.58 -8.73
C LEU A 74 -11.97 24.85 -9.67
N SER A 75 -13.26 24.83 -9.29
CA SER A 75 -14.32 24.26 -10.12
C SER A 75 -14.68 25.16 -11.32
N ALA A 76 -14.29 26.42 -11.26
CA ALA A 76 -14.51 27.43 -12.31
C ALA A 76 -13.25 27.74 -13.13
N MET A 77 -12.15 26.98 -12.96
CA MET A 77 -10.95 27.16 -13.78
C MET A 77 -11.26 26.93 -15.26
N ASN A 78 -11.25 27.99 -16.03
CA ASN A 78 -11.32 27.93 -17.48
C ASN A 78 -9.92 27.73 -18.08
N GLU A 79 -9.84 27.40 -19.37
CA GLU A 79 -8.57 27.18 -20.08
C GLU A 79 -7.58 28.33 -19.93
N GLY A 80 -8.04 29.58 -19.94
CA GLY A 80 -7.18 30.75 -19.79
C GLY A 80 -6.56 30.88 -18.38
N MET A 81 -7.24 30.45 -17.33
CA MET A 81 -6.69 30.42 -15.98
C MET A 81 -5.62 29.34 -15.85
N ILE A 82 -5.83 28.20 -16.46
CA ILE A 82 -4.86 27.10 -16.51
C ILE A 82 -3.61 27.54 -17.27
N GLU A 83 -3.78 28.25 -18.39
CA GLU A 83 -2.67 28.79 -19.18
C GLU A 83 -1.85 29.81 -18.39
N ASN A 84 -2.48 30.74 -17.69
CA ASN A 84 -1.81 31.69 -16.81
C ASN A 84 -1.04 30.99 -15.68
N TYR A 85 -1.62 29.95 -15.10
CA TYR A 85 -1.01 29.13 -14.07
C TYR A 85 0.26 28.41 -14.59
N ALA A 86 0.23 27.90 -15.79
CA ALA A 86 1.37 27.24 -16.41
C ALA A 86 2.52 28.22 -16.76
N LYS A 87 2.20 29.47 -17.06
CA LYS A 87 3.18 30.52 -17.36
C LYS A 87 3.82 31.14 -16.11
N GLN A 88 3.29 30.89 -14.93
CA GLN A 88 3.85 31.39 -13.67
C GLN A 88 5.20 30.72 -13.33
N SER A 89 5.99 31.37 -12.45
CA SER A 89 7.27 30.80 -12.01
C SER A 89 7.09 29.41 -11.39
N GLN A 90 8.10 28.57 -11.44
CA GLN A 90 8.09 27.19 -10.89
C GLN A 90 7.55 27.11 -9.46
N TRP A 91 7.70 28.15 -8.66
CA TRP A 91 7.31 28.21 -7.25
C TRP A 91 5.83 28.55 -7.06
N ASP A 92 5.24 29.32 -7.97
CA ASP A 92 3.81 29.69 -7.96
C ASP A 92 2.94 28.61 -8.60
N ARG A 93 3.54 27.76 -9.41
CA ARG A 93 2.87 26.73 -10.21
C ARG A 93 2.17 25.63 -9.39
N TYR A 94 2.49 25.49 -8.11
CA TYR A 94 2.04 24.35 -7.33
C TYR A 94 1.29 24.74 -6.06
N ASN A 95 0.06 25.26 -6.23
CA ASN A 95 -0.86 25.38 -5.12
C ASN A 95 -1.11 23.95 -4.55
N PRO A 96 -0.80 23.69 -3.26
CA PRO A 96 -0.95 22.37 -2.65
C PRO A 96 -2.38 21.83 -2.68
N VAL A 97 -3.39 22.70 -2.61
CA VAL A 97 -4.80 22.32 -2.68
C VAL A 97 -5.15 21.85 -4.08
N ASN A 98 -4.71 22.57 -5.12
CA ASN A 98 -4.90 22.16 -6.51
C ASN A 98 -4.27 20.81 -6.79
N ARG A 99 -3.06 20.60 -6.29
CA ARG A 99 -2.36 19.31 -6.43
C ARG A 99 -3.10 18.15 -5.78
N ILE A 100 -3.68 18.37 -4.61
CA ILE A 100 -4.47 17.34 -3.93
C ILE A 100 -5.71 16.98 -4.75
N ASN A 101 -6.39 17.97 -5.30
CA ASN A 101 -7.63 17.78 -6.07
C ASN A 101 -7.36 17.19 -7.47
N ASP A 102 -6.19 17.46 -8.05
CA ASP A 102 -5.82 17.00 -9.39
C ASP A 102 -5.11 15.64 -9.39
N LYS A 103 -4.98 15.01 -8.22
CA LYS A 103 -4.35 13.70 -8.07
C LYS A 103 -5.24 12.71 -7.32
N TYR A 104 -5.43 11.53 -7.90
CA TYR A 104 -6.17 10.44 -7.28
C TYR A 104 -5.35 9.16 -7.35
N ALA A 105 -4.84 8.70 -6.21
CA ALA A 105 -3.90 7.58 -6.14
C ALA A 105 -4.24 6.58 -5.01
N PRO A 106 -5.41 5.89 -5.10
CA PRO A 106 -5.76 4.87 -4.13
C PRO A 106 -4.96 3.60 -4.34
N ASN A 107 -4.49 3.05 -3.23
CA ASN A 107 -3.87 1.74 -3.15
C ASN A 107 -4.79 0.76 -2.42
N ALA A 108 -4.99 -0.42 -2.98
CA ALA A 108 -5.72 -1.51 -2.35
C ALA A 108 -4.82 -2.75 -2.29
N GLN A 109 -4.68 -3.30 -1.09
CA GLN A 109 -3.93 -4.52 -0.85
C GLN A 109 -4.80 -5.52 -0.12
N GLN A 110 -4.86 -6.73 -0.66
CA GLN A 110 -5.47 -7.88 0.00
C GLN A 110 -4.40 -8.94 0.20
N SER A 111 -4.40 -9.59 1.35
CA SER A 111 -3.49 -10.69 1.62
C SER A 111 -4.20 -11.82 2.36
N LEU A 112 -3.95 -13.02 1.90
CA LEU A 112 -4.37 -14.27 2.54
C LEU A 112 -3.13 -15.04 2.94
N ARG A 113 -3.06 -15.46 4.19
CA ARG A 113 -2.03 -16.37 4.70
C ARG A 113 -2.71 -17.52 5.40
N GLY A 114 -2.32 -18.75 5.06
CA GLY A 114 -2.75 -19.96 5.72
C GLY A 114 -1.55 -20.81 6.09
N ILE A 115 -1.55 -21.38 7.30
CA ILE A 115 -0.55 -22.34 7.77
C ILE A 115 -1.31 -23.56 8.29
N LEU A 116 -1.03 -24.71 7.70
CA LEU A 116 -1.49 -26.00 8.17
C LEU A 116 -0.31 -26.73 8.78
N SER A 117 -0.39 -27.02 10.07
CA SER A 117 0.66 -27.70 10.83
C SER A 117 0.18 -29.06 11.33
N LEU A 118 1.00 -30.08 11.18
CA LEU A 118 0.79 -31.42 11.69
C LEU A 118 1.92 -31.81 12.63
N ASN A 119 1.57 -32.24 13.83
CA ASN A 119 2.49 -32.86 14.79
C ASN A 119 2.10 -34.31 14.99
N TRP A 120 3.00 -35.22 14.67
CA TRP A 120 2.76 -36.65 14.77
C TRP A 120 3.86 -37.32 15.58
N GLY A 121 3.48 -37.82 16.77
CA GLY A 121 4.31 -38.73 17.55
C GLY A 121 4.24 -40.15 16.99
N ILE A 122 5.21 -40.54 16.16
CA ILE A 122 5.24 -41.83 15.46
C ILE A 122 5.40 -42.99 16.44
N VAL A 123 6.48 -42.89 17.25
CA VAL A 123 6.77 -43.82 18.34
C VAL A 123 7.37 -43.03 19.52
N LYS A 124 7.56 -43.69 20.65
CA LYS A 124 8.16 -43.03 21.82
C LYS A 124 9.52 -42.42 21.47
N GLY A 125 9.63 -41.10 21.63
CA GLY A 125 10.83 -40.33 21.34
C GLY A 125 10.94 -39.84 19.88
N LEU A 126 10.16 -40.36 18.93
CA LEU A 126 10.19 -39.94 17.52
C LEU A 126 8.98 -39.09 17.17
N THR A 127 9.22 -37.82 16.85
CA THR A 127 8.18 -36.86 16.48
C THR A 127 8.43 -36.34 15.07
N TYR A 128 7.41 -36.35 14.25
CA TYR A 128 7.39 -35.70 12.94
C TYR A 128 6.53 -34.46 12.99
N HIS A 129 7.08 -33.35 12.54
CA HIS A 129 6.39 -32.07 12.40
C HIS A 129 6.45 -31.62 10.95
N THR A 130 5.32 -31.18 10.41
CA THR A 130 5.25 -30.60 9.07
C THR A 130 4.37 -29.39 9.04
N ASP A 131 4.84 -28.34 8.36
CA ASP A 131 4.12 -27.10 8.10
C ASP A 131 3.96 -26.88 6.61
N LEU A 132 2.73 -26.69 6.18
CA LEU A 132 2.39 -26.23 4.85
C LEU A 132 1.86 -24.81 4.95
N SER A 133 2.60 -23.82 4.45
CA SER A 133 2.17 -22.44 4.45
C SER A 133 1.91 -21.92 3.04
N LEU A 134 0.74 -21.32 2.87
CA LEU A 134 0.33 -20.62 1.66
C LEU A 134 0.24 -19.12 1.97
N SER A 135 0.79 -18.30 1.10
CA SER A 135 0.61 -16.85 1.13
C SER A 135 0.19 -16.35 -0.23
N GLN A 136 -0.78 -15.46 -0.26
CA GLN A 136 -1.22 -14.79 -1.47
C GLN A 136 -1.47 -13.32 -1.20
N THR A 137 -0.99 -12.46 -2.10
CA THR A 137 -1.15 -11.00 -1.99
C THR A 137 -1.57 -10.44 -3.34
N TRP A 138 -2.64 -9.66 -3.31
CA TRP A 138 -3.13 -8.89 -4.45
C TRP A 138 -2.95 -7.43 -4.13
N ASN A 139 -2.19 -6.72 -4.97
CA ASN A 139 -2.00 -5.28 -4.90
C ASN A 139 -2.64 -4.64 -6.13
N GLN A 140 -3.35 -3.55 -5.92
CA GLN A 140 -3.87 -2.71 -6.97
C GLN A 140 -3.54 -1.26 -6.65
N ASN A 141 -2.70 -0.65 -7.48
CA ASN A 141 -2.38 0.76 -7.45
C ASN A 141 -3.09 1.43 -8.63
N LYS A 142 -3.87 2.44 -8.31
CA LYS A 142 -4.45 3.33 -9.31
C LYS A 142 -3.81 4.68 -9.11
N GLU A 143 -3.37 5.29 -10.17
CA GLU A 143 -2.85 6.65 -10.15
C GLU A 143 -3.47 7.40 -11.31
N TRP A 144 -4.09 8.51 -11.00
CA TRP A 144 -4.56 9.48 -11.96
C TRP A 144 -4.03 10.84 -11.57
N THR A 145 -3.43 11.52 -12.53
CA THR A 145 -2.93 12.88 -12.39
C THR A 145 -3.57 13.71 -13.48
N GLY A 146 -4.24 14.78 -13.09
CA GLY A 146 -4.95 15.65 -14.01
C GLY A 146 -4.03 16.62 -14.75
N ALA A 147 -4.63 17.44 -15.58
CA ALA A 147 -3.94 18.38 -16.43
C ALA A 147 -3.29 19.56 -15.70
N ILE A 148 -3.77 19.89 -14.47
CA ILE A 148 -3.18 20.98 -13.69
C ILE A 148 -1.76 20.63 -13.25
N ILE A 149 -1.55 19.40 -12.78
CA ILE A 149 -0.22 18.92 -12.36
C ILE A 149 0.63 18.56 -13.59
N ASN A 150 0.02 17.93 -14.58
CA ASN A 150 0.72 17.36 -15.74
C ASN A 150 0.57 18.25 -16.98
N ASN A 151 1.00 19.48 -16.87
CA ASN A 151 1.10 20.42 -17.98
C ASN A 151 2.57 20.70 -18.32
N TYR A 152 2.85 20.98 -19.58
CA TYR A 152 4.18 21.38 -20.03
C TYR A 152 4.07 22.38 -21.19
N LEU A 153 5.10 23.20 -21.34
CA LEU A 153 5.24 24.09 -22.47
C LEU A 153 5.82 23.33 -23.66
N ASP A 154 5.22 23.48 -24.82
CA ASP A 154 5.83 23.05 -26.06
C ASP A 154 6.95 24.04 -26.42
N ASP A 155 8.18 23.57 -26.46
CA ASP A 155 9.38 24.39 -26.74
C ASP A 155 9.35 25.01 -28.17
N ASN A 156 8.55 24.45 -29.08
CA ASN A 156 8.48 24.92 -30.47
C ASN A 156 7.38 25.97 -30.66
N THR A 157 6.25 25.83 -30.02
CA THR A 157 5.09 26.69 -30.21
C THR A 157 4.89 27.68 -29.08
N GLY A 158 5.49 27.42 -27.89
CA GLY A 158 5.24 28.18 -26.68
C GLY A 158 3.84 27.96 -26.09
N GLU A 159 3.09 26.99 -26.62
CA GLU A 159 1.77 26.65 -26.14
C GLU A 159 1.85 25.74 -24.92
N VAL A 160 0.86 25.85 -24.02
CA VAL A 160 0.73 24.95 -22.87
C VAL A 160 -0.05 23.72 -23.29
N LEU A 161 0.61 22.57 -23.22
CA LEU A 161 0.00 21.27 -23.47
C LEU A 161 -0.46 20.64 -22.16
N TYR A 162 -1.72 20.23 -22.13
CA TYR A 162 -2.37 19.60 -20.98
C TYR A 162 -2.49 18.11 -21.25
N ALA A 163 -1.81 17.30 -20.45
CA ALA A 163 -1.82 15.84 -20.60
C ALA A 163 -2.13 15.19 -19.26
N GLY A 164 -3.38 14.80 -19.06
CA GLY A 164 -3.73 13.91 -17.93
C GLY A 164 -3.00 12.58 -18.08
N ASN A 165 -2.58 11.97 -16.97
CA ASN A 165 -1.95 10.67 -16.95
C ASN A 165 -2.74 9.71 -16.04
N ALA A 166 -2.95 8.49 -16.52
CA ALA A 166 -3.60 7.43 -15.75
C ALA A 166 -2.74 6.16 -15.77
N ASN A 167 -2.44 5.63 -14.61
CA ASN A 167 -1.71 4.38 -14.44
C ASN A 167 -2.53 3.40 -13.58
N LEU A 168 -2.61 2.16 -14.02
CA LEU A 168 -3.22 1.06 -13.28
C LEU A 168 -2.23 -0.09 -13.19
N GLU A 169 -1.69 -0.30 -12.00
CA GLU A 169 -0.84 -1.45 -11.70
C GLU A 169 -1.62 -2.49 -10.90
N LYS A 170 -1.60 -3.74 -11.36
CA LYS A 170 -2.11 -4.89 -10.63
C LYS A 170 -0.99 -5.90 -10.47
N LYS A 171 -0.68 -6.22 -9.22
CA LYS A 171 0.33 -7.21 -8.88
C LYS A 171 -0.30 -8.32 -8.06
N ASN A 172 -0.11 -9.56 -8.52
CA ASN A 172 -0.48 -10.75 -7.79
C ASN A 172 0.78 -11.54 -7.48
N SER A 173 0.97 -11.87 -6.20
CA SER A 173 2.09 -12.69 -5.75
C SER A 173 1.59 -13.80 -4.85
N TRP A 174 2.14 -14.98 -5.02
CA TRP A 174 1.84 -16.13 -4.19
C TRP A 174 3.12 -16.84 -3.78
N GLY A 175 3.07 -17.52 -2.66
CA GLY A 175 4.16 -18.31 -2.15
C GLY A 175 3.64 -19.54 -1.43
N LEU A 176 4.29 -20.67 -1.67
CA LEU A 176 4.07 -21.93 -0.99
C LEU A 176 5.37 -22.33 -0.30
N ARG A 177 5.27 -22.68 0.97
CA ARG A 177 6.39 -23.24 1.73
C ARG A 177 5.94 -24.53 2.39
N TRP A 178 6.72 -25.57 2.23
CA TRP A 178 6.55 -26.82 2.92
C TRP A 178 7.81 -27.15 3.72
N THR A 179 7.65 -27.26 5.03
CA THR A 179 8.74 -27.53 5.97
C THR A 179 8.46 -28.84 6.69
N ASN A 180 9.45 -29.70 6.78
CA ASN A 180 9.37 -30.98 7.45
C ASN A 180 10.50 -31.10 8.45
N THR A 181 10.20 -31.58 9.64
CA THR A 181 11.16 -31.80 10.72
C THR A 181 10.90 -33.16 11.35
N LEU A 182 11.93 -33.96 11.49
CA LEU A 182 11.90 -35.22 12.20
C LEU A 182 12.84 -35.08 13.41
N SER A 183 12.29 -35.27 14.61
CA SER A 183 13.01 -35.16 15.86
C SER A 183 13.01 -36.50 16.58
N TYR A 184 14.17 -36.92 17.09
CA TYR A 184 14.28 -38.13 17.89
C TYR A 184 14.95 -37.83 19.23
N ASP A 185 14.19 -37.99 20.30
CA ASP A 185 14.67 -37.85 21.67
C ASP A 185 14.96 -39.18 22.27
N PHE A 186 16.23 -39.42 22.66
CA PHE A 186 16.66 -40.66 23.29
C PHE A 186 17.50 -40.38 24.53
N THR A 187 17.41 -41.27 25.50
CA THR A 187 18.17 -41.18 26.73
C THR A 187 19.31 -42.20 26.70
N LEU A 188 20.54 -41.75 26.66
CA LEU A 188 21.76 -42.56 26.74
C LEU A 188 22.09 -42.80 28.22
N GLY A 189 21.56 -43.87 28.78
CA GLY A 189 21.93 -44.34 30.10
C GLY A 189 21.61 -43.38 31.28
N LYS A 190 21.69 -43.90 32.52
CA LYS A 190 21.48 -43.09 33.73
C LYS A 190 22.72 -42.26 34.15
N ILE A 191 23.75 -42.14 33.34
CA ILE A 191 25.08 -41.67 33.75
C ILE A 191 25.38 -40.21 33.38
N HIS A 192 24.54 -39.56 32.62
CA HIS A 192 24.71 -38.12 32.37
C HIS A 192 23.54 -37.34 32.98
N ARG A 193 23.79 -36.78 34.17
CA ARG A 193 23.08 -35.62 34.73
C ARG A 193 23.79 -34.35 34.27
#